data_6e8a820bf88369c8165b3915865bbfff
#
_entry.id   6e8a820bf88369c8165b3915865bbfff
#
_cell.length_a   1.000
_cell.length_b   1.000
_cell.length_c   1.000
_cell.angle_alpha   90.00
_cell.angle_beta   90.00
_cell.angle_gamma   90.00
#
_symmetry.space_group_name_H-M   'P 1'
#
loop_
_entity.id
_entity.type
_entity.pdbx_description
1 polymer ?
#
loop_
_entity_poly.entity_id
_entity_poly.type
_entity_poly.pdbx_seq_one_letter_code
_entity_poly.pdbx_strand_id
1 'polypeptide(L)'
;AIARPLANDPEVLLMDEPFGALDAETRWLMQELMIDVAEKTNTTMVIVTHDLEEAIFLADKIVFLSSHPGRVKEEIVPAFKNGKRIGDKERAVKLDGYAELESKLMHLMREEGRGIE
;
A
#
# COMPACT_ATOMS: atom_id res chain seq x y z
N ALA A 1 -8.05 -9.14 -10.86
CA ALA A 1 -7.62 -10.41 -11.42
C ALA A 1 -6.40 -10.93 -10.68
N ILE A 2 -6.30 -12.22 -10.62
CA ILE A 2 -5.21 -12.87 -9.90
C ILE A 2 -4.42 -13.69 -10.91
N ALA A 3 -3.13 -13.42 -10.97
CA ALA A 3 -2.23 -14.20 -11.79
C ALA A 3 -1.58 -15.27 -10.92
N ARG A 4 -1.67 -16.50 -11.35
CA ARG A 4 -1.12 -17.60 -10.59
C ARG A 4 -0.09 -18.33 -11.41
N PRO A 5 1.18 -18.22 -11.05
CA PRO A 5 2.20 -19.01 -11.73
C PRO A 5 2.07 -20.48 -11.37
N LEU A 6 2.80 -21.31 -12.05
CA LEU A 6 2.80 -22.72 -11.76
C LEU A 6 3.46 -22.98 -10.41
N ALA A 7 3.23 -24.16 -9.90
CA ALA A 7 3.72 -24.54 -8.59
C ALA A 7 5.23 -24.35 -8.49
N ASN A 8 5.67 -24.00 -7.30
CA ASN A 8 7.06 -23.83 -6.91
C ASN A 8 7.66 -22.49 -7.24
N ASP A 9 6.98 -21.68 -8.04
CA ASP A 9 7.47 -20.33 -8.29
C ASP A 9 6.86 -19.37 -7.27
N PRO A 10 7.58 -18.31 -6.90
CA PRO A 10 6.98 -17.29 -6.07
C PRO A 10 5.78 -16.72 -6.79
N GLU A 11 4.69 -16.63 -6.09
CA GLU A 11 3.48 -16.07 -6.69
C GLU A 11 3.53 -14.57 -6.62
N VAL A 12 3.00 -13.95 -7.67
CA VAL A 12 2.80 -12.51 -7.70
C VAL A 12 1.31 -12.28 -7.87
N LEU A 13 0.71 -11.61 -6.92
CA LEU A 13 -0.70 -11.25 -6.98
C LEU A 13 -0.81 -9.80 -7.35
N LEU A 14 -1.61 -9.52 -8.38
CA LEU A 14 -1.86 -8.14 -8.79
C LEU A 14 -3.31 -7.83 -8.45
N MET A 15 -3.53 -6.80 -7.63
CA MET A 15 -4.86 -6.43 -7.19
C MET A 15 -5.07 -4.94 -7.45
N ASP A 16 -6.25 -4.63 -7.98
CA ASP A 16 -6.61 -3.26 -8.32
C ASP A 16 -7.75 -2.83 -7.41
N GLU A 17 -7.48 -1.88 -6.52
CA GLU A 17 -8.45 -1.33 -5.58
C GLU A 17 -9.18 -2.43 -4.82
N PRO A 18 -8.44 -3.35 -4.18
CA PRO A 18 -9.07 -4.57 -3.66
C PRO A 18 -10.01 -4.33 -2.48
N PHE A 19 -9.86 -3.19 -1.80
CA PHE A 19 -10.68 -2.93 -0.61
C PHE A 19 -11.69 -1.81 -0.82
N GLY A 20 -11.85 -1.35 -2.05
CA GLY A 20 -12.66 -0.16 -2.30
C GLY A 20 -14.13 -0.29 -1.95
N ALA A 21 -14.69 -1.50 -2.04
CA ALA A 21 -16.11 -1.71 -1.79
C ALA A 21 -16.43 -2.01 -0.32
N LEU A 22 -15.41 -2.10 0.54
CA LEU A 22 -15.61 -2.50 1.91
C LEU A 22 -15.82 -1.29 2.82
N ASP A 23 -16.58 -1.48 3.90
CA ASP A 23 -16.70 -0.44 4.91
C ASP A 23 -15.39 -0.35 5.69
N ALA A 24 -15.25 0.71 6.49
CA ALA A 24 -13.95 1.01 7.12
C ALA A 24 -13.47 -0.11 8.03
N GLU A 25 -14.36 -0.66 8.84
CA GLU A 25 -13.94 -1.68 9.79
C GLU A 25 -13.53 -2.96 9.09
N THR A 26 -14.32 -3.39 8.12
CA THR A 26 -13.99 -4.59 7.36
C THR A 26 -12.71 -4.38 6.58
N ARG A 27 -12.53 -3.18 6.03
CA ARG A 27 -11.31 -2.87 5.29
C ARG A 27 -10.08 -3.03 6.17
N TRP A 28 -10.13 -2.51 7.39
CA TRP A 28 -8.99 -2.63 8.30
C TRP A 28 -8.66 -4.08 8.59
N LEU A 29 -9.69 -4.88 8.88
CA LEU A 29 -9.48 -6.28 9.18
C LEU A 29 -8.88 -7.03 8.01
N MET A 30 -9.37 -6.75 6.80
CA MET A 30 -8.86 -7.43 5.62
C MET A 30 -7.44 -7.00 5.29
N GLN A 31 -7.11 -5.74 5.53
CA GLN A 31 -5.75 -5.26 5.32
C GLN A 31 -4.78 -5.94 6.29
N GLU A 32 -5.18 -6.06 7.55
CA GLU A 32 -4.33 -6.73 8.52
C GLU A 32 -4.15 -8.20 8.18
N LEU A 33 -5.22 -8.84 7.72
CA LEU A 33 -5.16 -10.22 7.30
C LEU A 33 -4.22 -10.39 6.11
N MET A 34 -4.26 -9.45 5.18
CA MET A 34 -3.40 -9.53 4.00
C MET A 34 -1.92 -9.47 4.39
N ILE A 35 -1.58 -8.62 5.36
CA ILE A 35 -0.20 -8.57 5.83
C ILE A 35 0.20 -9.91 6.42
N ASP A 36 -0.68 -10.51 7.20
CA ASP A 36 -0.40 -11.80 7.81
C ASP A 36 -0.19 -12.88 6.75
N VAL A 37 -1.02 -12.88 5.73
CA VAL A 37 -0.88 -13.85 4.65
C VAL A 37 0.43 -13.64 3.91
N ALA A 38 0.77 -12.39 3.62
CA ALA A 38 2.01 -12.10 2.91
C ALA A 38 3.22 -12.57 3.69
N GLU A 39 3.18 -12.39 5.02
CA GLU A 39 4.28 -12.84 5.87
C GLU A 39 4.42 -14.35 5.84
N LYS A 40 3.30 -15.05 5.86
CA LYS A 40 3.35 -16.51 5.98
C LYS A 40 3.59 -17.22 4.67
N THR A 41 3.20 -16.63 3.57
CA THR A 41 3.30 -17.30 2.28
C THR A 41 4.44 -16.81 1.43
N ASN A 42 5.10 -15.74 1.83
CA ASN A 42 6.20 -15.15 1.06
C ASN A 42 5.76 -14.77 -0.35
N THR A 43 4.51 -14.33 -0.48
CA THR A 43 3.94 -13.95 -1.76
C THR A 43 4.22 -12.47 -2.02
N THR A 44 4.60 -12.13 -3.25
CA THR A 44 4.74 -10.76 -3.66
C THR A 44 3.38 -10.23 -4.09
N MET A 45 2.96 -9.11 -3.51
CA MET A 45 1.67 -8.52 -3.84
C MET A 45 1.89 -7.14 -4.43
N VAL A 46 1.21 -6.85 -5.53
CA VAL A 46 1.21 -5.54 -6.13
C VAL A 46 -0.21 -5.01 -6.04
N ILE A 47 -0.38 -3.91 -5.32
CA ILE A 47 -1.70 -3.36 -5.05
C ILE A 47 -1.78 -1.96 -5.65
N VAL A 48 -2.78 -1.75 -6.48
CA VAL A 48 -3.04 -0.43 -7.05
C VAL A 48 -4.14 0.22 -6.23
N THR A 49 -3.85 1.40 -5.69
CA THR A 49 -4.83 2.09 -4.86
C THR A 49 -4.55 3.59 -4.89
N HIS A 50 -5.58 4.38 -4.66
CA HIS A 50 -5.41 5.81 -4.47
C HIS A 50 -5.65 6.22 -3.02
N ASP A 51 -5.79 5.25 -2.13
CA ASP A 51 -5.99 5.50 -0.71
C ASP A 51 -4.62 5.54 -0.03
N LEU A 52 -4.25 6.71 0.48
CA LEU A 52 -2.93 6.90 1.07
C LEU A 52 -2.70 6.04 2.30
N GLU A 53 -3.70 5.95 3.17
CA GLU A 53 -3.55 5.14 4.38
C GLU A 53 -3.31 3.68 4.04
N GLU A 54 -4.02 3.19 3.03
CA GLU A 54 -3.86 1.82 2.60
C GLU A 54 -2.44 1.58 2.09
N ALA A 55 -1.95 2.50 1.26
CA ALA A 55 -0.62 2.36 0.70
C ALA A 55 0.44 2.34 1.80
N ILE A 56 0.33 3.27 2.75
CA ILE A 56 1.33 3.36 3.82
C ILE A 56 1.30 2.13 4.71
N PHE A 57 0.09 1.67 5.05
CA PHE A 57 -0.02 0.55 5.95
C PHE A 57 0.47 -0.75 5.32
N LEU A 58 0.10 -1.00 4.07
CA LEU A 58 0.38 -2.29 3.46
C LEU A 58 1.76 -2.40 2.84
N ALA A 59 2.31 -1.33 2.31
CA ALA A 59 3.42 -1.44 1.41
C ALA A 59 4.76 -1.60 2.10
N ASP A 60 5.60 -2.47 1.55
CA ASP A 60 7.03 -2.45 1.83
C ASP A 60 7.69 -1.38 0.97
N LYS A 61 7.10 -1.10 -0.19
CA LYS A 61 7.60 -0.09 -1.11
C LYS A 61 6.41 0.53 -1.82
N ILE A 62 6.38 1.84 -1.86
CA ILE A 62 5.32 2.59 -2.52
C ILE A 62 5.88 3.16 -3.82
N VAL A 63 5.16 2.91 -4.91
CA VAL A 63 5.52 3.49 -6.19
C VAL A 63 4.44 4.53 -6.53
N PHE A 64 4.82 5.79 -6.53
CA PHE A 64 3.89 6.88 -6.80
C PHE A 64 3.93 7.21 -8.27
N LEU A 65 2.78 7.17 -8.92
CA LEU A 65 2.69 7.40 -10.35
C LEU A 65 2.15 8.79 -10.62
N SER A 66 2.67 9.42 -11.68
CA SER A 66 2.11 10.69 -12.11
C SER A 66 0.77 10.44 -12.80
N SER A 67 -0.08 11.45 -12.82
CA SER A 67 -1.40 11.30 -13.43
C SER A 67 -1.31 11.22 -14.95
N HIS A 68 -0.42 11.97 -15.56
CA HIS A 68 -0.24 11.99 -17.01
C HIS A 68 1.19 12.31 -17.32
N PRO A 69 1.83 11.49 -18.13
CA PRO A 69 1.38 10.26 -18.80
C PRO A 69 1.66 9.00 -18.00
N GLY A 70 1.31 8.85 -16.84
CA GLY A 70 1.43 7.61 -16.09
C GLY A 70 2.85 7.11 -15.96
N ARG A 71 3.71 7.90 -15.36
CA ARG A 71 5.11 7.52 -15.13
C ARG A 71 5.37 7.39 -13.65
N VAL A 72 6.41 6.64 -13.32
CA VAL A 72 6.84 6.58 -11.93
C VAL A 72 7.41 7.94 -11.57
N LYS A 73 6.78 8.60 -10.62
CA LYS A 73 7.23 9.89 -10.14
C LYS A 73 8.20 9.74 -8.99
N GLU A 74 7.93 8.80 -8.11
CA GLU A 74 8.80 8.61 -6.96
C GLU A 74 8.60 7.20 -6.41
N GLU A 75 9.67 6.61 -5.90
CA GLU A 75 9.61 5.34 -5.18
C GLU A 75 9.99 5.60 -3.74
N ILE A 76 9.17 5.09 -2.82
CA ILE A 76 9.33 5.38 -1.40
C ILE A 76 9.31 4.09 -0.62
N VAL A 77 10.35 3.88 0.20
CA VAL A 77 10.36 2.79 1.17
C VAL A 77 10.02 3.42 2.51
N PRO A 78 8.91 3.00 3.14
CA PRO A 78 8.51 3.61 4.42
C PRO A 78 9.56 3.33 5.50
N ALA A 79 10.43 4.29 5.73
CA ALA A 79 11.57 4.10 6.63
C ALA A 79 11.12 3.84 8.07
N PHE A 80 9.96 4.38 8.46
CA PHE A 80 9.51 4.23 9.84
C PHE A 80 9.20 2.77 10.20
N LYS A 81 9.07 1.91 9.21
CA LYS A 81 8.82 0.49 9.47
C LYS A 81 10.09 -0.30 9.75
N ASN A 82 11.24 0.29 9.48
CA ASN A 82 12.53 -0.36 9.71
C ASN A 82 12.62 -1.72 9.04
N GLY A 83 12.06 -1.81 7.83
CA GLY A 83 12.11 -3.04 7.07
C GLY A 83 11.19 -4.15 7.53
N LYS A 84 10.30 -3.86 8.48
CA LYS A 84 9.40 -4.87 9.02
C LYS A 84 7.97 -4.44 8.81
N ARG A 85 7.12 -5.41 8.52
CA ARG A 85 5.70 -5.14 8.38
C ARG A 85 5.06 -5.03 9.75
N ILE A 86 4.05 -4.16 9.83
CA ILE A 86 3.34 -3.95 11.08
C ILE A 86 1.91 -4.38 10.83
N GLY A 87 1.50 -5.48 11.46
CA GLY A 87 0.20 -6.07 11.19
C GLY A 87 -0.95 -5.48 11.97
N ASP A 88 -0.70 -4.45 12.78
CA ASP A 88 -1.71 -3.83 13.61
C ASP A 88 -1.83 -2.37 13.16
N LYS A 89 -2.95 -2.02 12.53
CA LYS A 89 -3.10 -0.70 11.96
C LYS A 89 -3.13 0.40 13.01
N GLU A 90 -3.75 0.12 14.14
CA GLU A 90 -3.82 1.09 15.22
C GLU A 90 -2.42 1.46 15.71
N ARG A 91 -1.57 0.46 15.80
CA ARG A 91 -0.19 0.69 16.21
C ARG A 91 0.61 1.39 15.12
N ALA A 92 0.37 1.02 13.87
CA ALA A 92 1.13 1.59 12.76
C ALA A 92 0.92 3.09 12.65
N VAL A 93 -0.31 3.54 12.80
CA VAL A 93 -0.58 4.98 12.62
C VAL A 93 0.01 5.83 13.72
N LYS A 94 0.41 5.22 14.83
CA LYS A 94 1.00 5.95 15.94
C LYS A 94 2.52 6.00 15.90
N LEU A 95 3.14 5.30 14.96
CA LEU A 95 4.58 5.27 14.89
C LEU A 95 5.13 6.58 14.34
N ASP A 96 6.29 6.95 14.83
CA ASP A 96 6.99 8.11 14.31
C ASP A 96 7.26 7.89 12.83
N GLY A 97 7.00 8.90 12.05
CA GLY A 97 7.22 8.82 10.61
C GLY A 97 5.98 8.52 9.80
N TYR A 98 4.92 7.98 10.43
CA TYR A 98 3.70 7.70 9.68
C TYR A 98 3.07 8.99 9.16
N ALA A 99 2.88 9.96 10.05
CA ALA A 99 2.24 11.21 9.66
C ALA A 99 3.06 11.99 8.66
N GLU A 100 4.38 11.91 8.78
CA GLU A 100 5.25 12.59 7.83
C GLU A 100 5.15 11.99 6.45
N LEU A 101 5.08 10.67 6.36
CA LEU A 101 4.94 10.01 5.07
C LEU A 101 3.58 10.32 4.46
N GLU A 102 2.54 10.31 5.28
CA GLU A 102 1.20 10.64 4.80
C GLU A 102 1.18 12.06 4.24
N SER A 103 1.82 12.99 4.93
CA SER A 103 1.88 14.37 4.49
C SER A 103 2.64 14.49 3.17
N LYS A 104 3.73 13.75 3.04
CA LYS A 104 4.50 13.76 1.79
C LYS A 104 3.67 13.25 0.63
N LEU A 105 2.98 12.14 0.82
CA LEU A 105 2.15 11.59 -0.24
C LEU A 105 1.01 12.52 -0.61
N MET A 106 0.41 13.14 0.40
CA MET A 106 -0.65 14.11 0.14
C MET A 106 -0.14 15.26 -0.71
N HIS A 107 1.06 15.73 -0.40
CA HIS A 107 1.67 16.81 -1.16
C HIS A 107 1.92 16.40 -2.61
N LEU A 108 2.42 15.18 -2.82
CA LEU A 108 2.63 14.68 -4.16
C LEU A 108 1.32 14.59 -4.95
N MET A 109 0.26 14.17 -4.27
CA MET A 109 -1.04 14.10 -4.93
C MET A 109 -1.53 15.48 -5.35
N ARG A 110 -1.30 16.47 -4.52
CA ARG A 110 -1.69 17.83 -4.86
C ARG A 110 -0.92 18.37 -6.05
N GLU A 111 0.37 18.04 -6.13
CA GLU A 111 1.17 18.45 -7.27
C GLU A 111 0.63 17.87 -8.56
N GLU A 112 0.03 16.71 -8.51
CA GLU A 112 -0.58 16.10 -9.69
C GLU A 112 -1.99 16.55 -9.92
N GLY A 113 -2.51 17.46 -9.10
CA GLY A 113 -3.85 17.99 -9.26
C GLY A 113 -4.96 17.10 -8.76
N ARG A 114 -4.63 15.98 -8.13
CA ARG A 114 -5.65 15.02 -7.73
C ARG A 114 -6.41 15.41 -6.47
N GLY A 115 -5.81 16.20 -5.63
CA GLY A 115 -6.44 16.59 -4.39
C GLY A 115 -6.89 18.03 -4.38
N ILE A 116 -6.86 18.67 -5.54
CA ILE A 116 -7.14 20.08 -5.65
C ILE A 116 -8.43 20.28 -6.30
N GLU A 117 -9.21 20.61 -6.32
CA GLU A 117 -10.37 20.85 -7.11
C GLU A 117 -11.45 21.38 -6.38
#